data_ab779c0c0f172f79487fc9da10f0e876
#
_entry.id   ab779c0c0f172f79487fc9da10f0e876
#
_cell.length_a   1.000
_cell.length_b   1.000
_cell.length_c   1.000
_cell.angle_alpha   90.00
_cell.angle_beta   90.00
_cell.angle_gamma   90.00
#
_symmetry.space_group_name_H-M   'P 1'
#
loop_
_entity.id
_entity.type
_entity.pdbx_description
1 polymer ?
#
loop_
_entity_poly.entity_id
_entity_poly.type
_entity_poly.pdbx_seq_one_letter_code
_entity_poly.pdbx_strand_id
1 'polypeptide(L)'
;MLPNWDNYFRHFMRVLWVTNQPIAHLRKMLNLPISQSGGWMETSYASLKTSKGITLGIATIYNGSQILQECSDGNAFIAVPSKQSIGSYDPNNSYNLSQWAKVLEIFHPDIIHIWGTEYALSLCALKAHSGKIPSVVYIQGMLNQLANHYCDGIGLLDQMKYATLIDIKNNNLLWQQKNKFYKAAEREAQILNIANNVIVESDWCACNCHSIAPHCNVYHSYLPINPIFAKYNWNYKECEKHSIFTVAGGYPIKGHHMLMKAFAKVVKLYPDAKLYIPGASNLFATDLRSRLMKTTYDTYIYSIIKKHQLQDNIVLTGKLSPEQMAERISKCHVYVMPSSCENHSSSLIEAMIVGIPTISSYVGGISQYYKDGANGFFYRFNEPEVLASLIVRYFKDKELAEKIGSCGKEEERKLRFAINVNTDFIDIYETILNRHRINN
;
A
#
# COMPACT_ATOMS: atom_id res chain seq x y z
N MET A 1 -13.70 35.08 7.77
CA MET A 1 -12.52 35.64 7.08
C MET A 1 -11.50 34.54 6.97
N LEU A 2 -11.04 34.23 5.76
CA LEU A 2 -9.95 33.28 5.56
C LEU A 2 -8.66 33.90 6.10
N PRO A 3 -7.81 33.18 6.85
CA PRO A 3 -6.53 33.70 7.29
C PRO A 3 -5.69 34.07 6.08
N ASN A 4 -5.04 35.23 6.12
CA ASN A 4 -4.11 35.64 5.05
C ASN A 4 -2.80 34.84 5.23
N TRP A 5 -2.67 33.79 4.44
CA TRP A 5 -1.57 32.83 4.47
C TRP A 5 -0.23 33.44 4.06
N ASP A 6 -0.23 34.52 3.25
CA ASP A 6 0.98 35.15 2.71
C ASP A 6 1.90 35.71 3.79
N ASN A 7 1.37 36.09 4.95
CA ASN A 7 2.19 36.56 6.08
C ASN A 7 2.85 35.44 6.89
N TYR A 8 2.36 34.20 6.79
CA TYR A 8 2.90 33.07 7.54
C TYR A 8 4.03 32.33 6.81
N PHE A 9 4.07 32.35 5.45
CA PHE A 9 4.86 31.41 4.67
C PHE A 9 5.86 32.06 3.67
N ARG A 10 6.25 33.30 3.87
CA ARG A 10 7.02 34.12 2.88
C ARG A 10 8.39 33.59 2.47
N HIS A 11 8.93 32.53 3.07
CA HIS A 11 10.32 32.07 2.80
C HIS A 11 10.49 30.56 2.61
N PHE A 12 9.39 29.79 2.49
CA PHE A 12 9.46 28.33 2.41
C PHE A 12 8.84 27.80 1.12
N MET A 13 9.41 26.74 0.57
CA MET A 13 8.82 25.98 -0.53
C MET A 13 7.47 25.39 -0.08
N ARG A 14 6.41 25.70 -0.81
CA ARG A 14 5.02 25.28 -0.50
C ARG A 14 4.66 24.05 -1.30
N VAL A 15 4.54 22.92 -0.65
CA VAL A 15 4.22 21.63 -1.28
C VAL A 15 2.80 21.21 -0.93
N LEU A 16 1.92 21.08 -1.93
CA LEU A 16 0.58 20.57 -1.74
C LEU A 16 0.54 19.06 -1.93
N TRP A 17 0.30 18.33 -0.87
CA TRP A 17 0.00 16.90 -0.93
C TRP A 17 -1.48 16.68 -1.24
N VAL A 18 -1.76 15.97 -2.32
CA VAL A 18 -3.10 15.48 -2.66
C VAL A 18 -3.17 14.01 -2.26
N THR A 19 -4.04 13.70 -1.28
CA THR A 19 -4.09 12.39 -0.66
C THR A 19 -5.46 11.75 -0.82
N ASN A 20 -5.48 10.44 -1.07
CA ASN A 20 -6.70 9.65 -1.17
C ASN A 20 -7.24 9.19 0.20
N GLN A 21 -6.43 9.30 1.24
CA GLN A 21 -6.82 9.01 2.62
C GLN A 21 -6.44 10.19 3.53
N PRO A 22 -7.35 10.63 4.41
CA PRO A 22 -7.03 11.67 5.37
C PRO A 22 -6.04 11.14 6.42
N ILE A 23 -4.97 11.90 6.67
CA ILE A 23 -4.06 11.66 7.80
C ILE A 23 -4.76 11.98 9.13
N ALA A 24 -4.14 11.61 10.25
CA ALA A 24 -4.74 11.69 11.59
C ALA A 24 -5.30 13.09 11.92
N HIS A 25 -4.59 14.15 11.55
CA HIS A 25 -5.06 15.52 11.77
C HIS A 25 -6.35 15.83 10.98
N LEU A 26 -6.39 15.49 9.69
CA LEU A 26 -7.59 15.64 8.85
C LEU A 26 -8.74 14.76 9.35
N ARG A 27 -8.45 13.56 9.86
CA ARG A 27 -9.48 12.70 10.47
C ARG A 27 -10.09 13.34 11.68
N LYS A 28 -9.28 13.93 12.57
CA LYS A 28 -9.75 14.68 13.75
C LYS A 28 -10.60 15.87 13.34
N MET A 29 -10.14 16.67 12.38
CA MET A 29 -10.88 17.83 11.85
C MET A 29 -12.24 17.44 11.24
N LEU A 30 -12.32 16.27 10.62
CA LEU A 30 -13.53 15.73 9.97
C LEU A 30 -14.37 14.81 10.87
N ASN A 31 -14.03 14.67 12.16
CA ASN A 31 -14.67 13.75 13.10
C ASN A 31 -14.77 12.30 12.59
N LEU A 32 -13.72 11.85 11.86
CA LEU A 32 -13.62 10.49 11.35
C LEU A 32 -12.91 9.57 12.35
N PRO A 33 -13.26 8.28 12.40
CA PRO A 33 -12.58 7.33 13.27
C PRO A 33 -11.09 7.19 12.90
N ILE A 34 -10.28 6.87 13.91
CA ILE A 34 -8.85 6.57 13.69
C ILE A 34 -8.74 5.41 12.69
N SER A 35 -7.88 5.59 11.67
CA SER A 35 -7.58 4.52 10.71
C SER A 35 -6.26 3.85 11.07
N GLN A 36 -6.24 2.53 10.95
CA GLN A 36 -5.00 1.75 11.01
C GLN A 36 -4.39 1.50 9.61
N SER A 37 -5.08 1.94 8.54
CA SER A 37 -4.57 1.92 7.18
C SER A 37 -3.89 3.25 6.84
N GLY A 38 -2.86 3.22 5.98
CA GLY A 38 -2.14 4.42 5.55
C GLY A 38 -1.02 4.88 6.50
N GLY A 39 -0.53 4.00 7.38
CA GLY A 39 0.54 4.32 8.35
C GLY A 39 1.80 4.89 7.70
N TRP A 40 2.11 4.50 6.47
CA TRP A 40 3.22 5.05 5.68
C TRP A 40 3.06 6.56 5.42
N MET A 41 1.83 7.05 5.19
CA MET A 41 1.58 8.48 4.99
C MET A 41 1.77 9.29 6.29
N GLU A 42 1.34 8.74 7.42
CA GLU A 42 1.61 9.34 8.74
C GLU A 42 3.11 9.42 9.02
N THR A 43 3.84 8.34 8.70
CA THR A 43 5.30 8.29 8.87
C THR A 43 5.98 9.30 7.94
N SER A 44 5.56 9.40 6.68
CA SER A 44 6.06 10.39 5.71
C SER A 44 5.76 11.82 6.16
N TYR A 45 4.56 12.10 6.67
CA TYR A 45 4.23 13.41 7.22
C TYR A 45 5.07 13.72 8.46
N ALA A 46 5.16 12.79 9.40
CA ALA A 46 5.94 12.98 10.62
C ALA A 46 7.42 13.26 10.33
N SER A 47 7.95 12.67 9.26
CA SER A 47 9.34 12.89 8.85
C SER A 47 9.56 14.27 8.22
N LEU A 48 8.60 14.78 7.42
CA LEU A 48 8.77 16.05 6.69
C LEU A 48 8.26 17.29 7.42
N LYS A 49 7.30 17.15 8.34
CA LYS A 49 6.62 18.28 8.99
C LYS A 49 7.53 19.26 9.72
N THR A 50 8.72 18.83 10.12
CA THR A 50 9.71 19.64 10.85
C THR A 50 10.90 20.03 9.98
N SER A 51 10.90 19.67 8.68
CA SER A 51 12.00 20.01 7.78
C SER A 51 12.05 21.51 7.53
N LYS A 52 13.26 22.08 7.62
CA LYS A 52 13.45 23.50 7.36
C LYS A 52 13.27 23.82 5.88
N GLY A 53 12.70 24.96 5.57
CA GLY A 53 12.56 25.42 4.18
C GLY A 53 11.34 24.90 3.43
N ILE A 54 10.47 24.10 4.05
CA ILE A 54 9.26 23.55 3.43
C ILE A 54 8.01 23.83 4.27
N THR A 55 6.90 24.07 3.62
CA THR A 55 5.56 24.12 4.20
C THR A 55 4.67 23.13 3.49
N LEU A 56 4.06 22.21 4.22
CA LEU A 56 3.14 21.22 3.65
C LEU A 56 1.69 21.70 3.72
N GLY A 57 0.98 21.61 2.59
CA GLY A 57 -0.47 21.60 2.54
C GLY A 57 -0.95 20.17 2.30
N ILE A 58 -1.78 19.61 3.17
CA ILE A 58 -2.31 18.26 3.00
C ILE A 58 -3.80 18.34 2.68
N ALA A 59 -4.18 17.96 1.46
CA ALA A 59 -5.53 18.06 0.96
C ALA A 59 -6.16 16.70 0.65
N THR A 60 -7.41 16.50 1.07
CA THR A 60 -8.23 15.34 0.73
C THR A 60 -9.69 15.74 0.54
N ILE A 61 -10.47 14.92 -0.15
CA ILE A 61 -11.91 15.16 -0.31
C ILE A 61 -12.69 14.70 0.91
N TYR A 62 -13.82 15.37 1.17
CA TYR A 62 -14.79 14.96 2.18
C TYR A 62 -16.22 15.23 1.71
N ASN A 63 -17.19 14.59 2.34
CA ASN A 63 -18.59 14.85 2.06
C ASN A 63 -19.03 16.13 2.78
N GLY A 64 -19.06 17.24 2.06
CA GLY A 64 -19.42 18.56 2.60
C GLY A 64 -19.72 19.58 1.53
N SER A 65 -19.97 20.82 1.94
CA SER A 65 -20.40 21.91 1.04
C SER A 65 -19.39 23.06 0.91
N GLN A 66 -18.42 23.15 1.82
CA GLN A 66 -17.44 24.25 1.84
C GLN A 66 -16.02 23.71 2.12
N ILE A 67 -15.00 24.42 1.67
CA ILE A 67 -13.62 24.09 2.01
C ILE A 67 -13.42 24.30 3.50
N LEU A 68 -12.96 23.28 4.20
CA LEU A 68 -12.50 23.39 5.58
C LEU A 68 -10.98 23.43 5.60
N GLN A 69 -10.42 24.27 6.46
CA GLN A 69 -8.98 24.40 6.59
C GLN A 69 -8.56 24.68 8.02
N GLU A 70 -7.42 24.13 8.41
CA GLU A 70 -6.80 24.32 9.71
C GLU A 70 -5.29 24.41 9.56
N CYS A 71 -4.64 25.19 10.40
CA CYS A 71 -3.17 25.24 10.51
C CYS A 71 -2.71 24.60 11.79
N SER A 72 -1.70 23.77 11.70
CA SER A 72 -1.00 23.22 12.87
C SER A 72 0.46 23.00 12.53
N ASP A 73 1.35 23.32 13.47
CA ASP A 73 2.80 23.15 13.33
C ASP A 73 3.38 23.76 12.05
N GLY A 74 2.85 24.90 11.59
CA GLY A 74 3.30 25.56 10.35
C GLY A 74 2.86 24.87 9.05
N ASN A 75 1.99 23.87 9.11
CA ASN A 75 1.45 23.13 7.97
C ASN A 75 -0.07 23.35 7.84
N ALA A 76 -0.59 23.25 6.62
CA ALA A 76 -2.00 23.45 6.30
C ALA A 76 -2.71 22.11 6.09
N PHE A 77 -3.92 21.98 6.64
CA PHE A 77 -4.79 20.82 6.45
C PHE A 77 -6.07 21.27 5.78
N ILE A 78 -6.38 20.69 4.63
CA ILE A 78 -7.44 21.18 3.75
C ILE A 78 -8.40 20.04 3.41
N ALA A 79 -9.66 20.19 3.77
CA ALA A 79 -10.72 19.27 3.36
C ALA A 79 -11.51 19.88 2.20
N VAL A 80 -11.48 19.21 1.07
CA VAL A 80 -12.07 19.66 -0.19
C VAL A 80 -13.48 19.10 -0.31
N PRO A 81 -14.52 19.94 -0.43
CA PRO A 81 -15.89 19.46 -0.45
C PRO A 81 -16.18 18.68 -1.72
N SER A 82 -16.89 17.57 -1.59
CA SER A 82 -17.40 16.78 -2.69
C SER A 82 -18.78 16.22 -2.34
N LYS A 83 -19.68 16.21 -3.32
CA LYS A 83 -20.97 15.52 -3.23
C LYS A 83 -20.84 14.04 -3.65
N GLN A 84 -19.68 13.63 -4.13
CA GLN A 84 -19.40 12.30 -4.62
C GLN A 84 -18.47 11.56 -3.64
N SER A 85 -18.66 10.25 -3.51
CA SER A 85 -17.71 9.41 -2.77
C SER A 85 -16.41 9.27 -3.56
N ILE A 86 -15.32 8.89 -2.88
CA ILE A 86 -14.02 8.71 -3.52
C ILE A 86 -14.05 7.68 -4.65
N GLY A 87 -14.87 6.63 -4.53
CA GLY A 87 -15.01 5.58 -5.55
C GLY A 87 -15.83 5.98 -6.78
N SER A 88 -16.68 7.02 -6.66
CA SER A 88 -17.51 7.55 -7.74
C SER A 88 -17.11 8.97 -8.17
N TYR A 89 -15.94 9.43 -7.74
CA TYR A 89 -15.44 10.76 -8.01
C TYR A 89 -15.17 10.98 -9.50
N ASP A 90 -15.79 12.03 -10.08
CA ASP A 90 -15.60 12.39 -11.47
C ASP A 90 -14.57 13.53 -11.59
N PRO A 91 -13.41 13.28 -12.23
CA PRO A 91 -12.34 14.25 -12.37
C PRO A 91 -12.65 15.35 -13.41
N ASN A 92 -13.74 15.23 -14.17
CA ASN A 92 -14.18 16.22 -15.16
C ASN A 92 -15.38 17.04 -14.68
N ASN A 93 -15.93 16.73 -13.50
CA ASN A 93 -17.04 17.49 -12.94
C ASN A 93 -16.62 18.92 -12.62
N SER A 94 -17.33 19.90 -13.16
CA SER A 94 -17.01 21.33 -13.03
C SER A 94 -16.99 21.82 -11.59
N TYR A 95 -17.87 21.31 -10.72
CA TYR A 95 -17.85 21.63 -9.31
C TYR A 95 -16.55 21.11 -8.65
N ASN A 96 -16.18 19.85 -8.89
CA ASN A 96 -14.95 19.28 -8.34
C ASN A 96 -13.71 20.06 -8.79
N LEU A 97 -13.62 20.37 -10.09
CA LEU A 97 -12.54 21.20 -10.65
C LEU A 97 -12.48 22.57 -10.00
N SER A 98 -13.63 23.23 -9.81
CA SER A 98 -13.69 24.56 -9.18
C SER A 98 -13.25 24.51 -7.70
N GLN A 99 -13.54 23.43 -6.97
CA GLN A 99 -13.09 23.30 -5.59
C GLN A 99 -11.57 23.10 -5.49
N TRP A 100 -10.97 22.29 -6.36
CA TRP A 100 -9.52 22.16 -6.43
C TRP A 100 -8.84 23.45 -6.86
N ALA A 101 -9.39 24.18 -7.84
CA ALA A 101 -8.87 25.49 -8.23
C ALA A 101 -8.83 26.46 -7.02
N LYS A 102 -9.90 26.52 -6.22
CA LYS A 102 -9.92 27.33 -4.99
C LYS A 102 -8.87 26.88 -3.96
N VAL A 103 -8.61 25.57 -3.81
CA VAL A 103 -7.54 25.08 -2.93
C VAL A 103 -6.19 25.61 -3.40
N LEU A 104 -5.93 25.59 -4.70
CA LEU A 104 -4.70 26.12 -5.27
C LEU A 104 -4.57 27.64 -5.08
N GLU A 105 -5.67 28.39 -5.23
CA GLU A 105 -5.73 29.83 -4.93
C GLU A 105 -5.55 30.15 -3.45
N ILE A 106 -5.99 29.29 -2.54
CA ILE A 106 -5.85 29.46 -1.09
C ILE A 106 -4.43 29.14 -0.63
N PHE A 107 -3.89 28.02 -1.08
CA PHE A 107 -2.60 27.53 -0.59
C PHE A 107 -1.41 28.07 -1.40
N HIS A 108 -1.58 28.46 -2.67
CA HIS A 108 -0.52 28.91 -3.60
C HIS A 108 0.69 27.95 -3.61
N PRO A 109 0.53 26.68 -3.98
CA PRO A 109 1.65 25.74 -3.95
C PRO A 109 2.69 26.05 -5.02
N ASP A 110 3.97 25.88 -4.68
CA ASP A 110 5.08 25.87 -5.65
C ASP A 110 5.12 24.56 -6.43
N ILE A 111 4.72 23.46 -5.78
CA ILE A 111 4.67 22.11 -6.37
C ILE A 111 3.50 21.30 -5.78
N ILE A 112 2.91 20.45 -6.62
CA ILE A 112 1.85 19.51 -6.21
C ILE A 112 2.42 18.11 -6.15
N HIS A 113 2.30 17.44 -5.00
CA HIS A 113 2.66 16.04 -4.84
C HIS A 113 1.40 15.18 -4.73
N ILE A 114 1.18 14.33 -5.72
CA ILE A 114 0.07 13.38 -5.78
C ILE A 114 0.48 12.06 -5.11
N TRP A 115 -0.23 11.67 -4.08
CA TRP A 115 -0.02 10.41 -3.39
C TRP A 115 -0.91 9.29 -3.93
N GLY A 116 -0.43 8.63 -4.98
CA GLY A 116 -1.12 7.52 -5.65
C GLY A 116 -2.04 7.93 -6.80
N THR A 117 -2.31 6.97 -7.67
CA THR A 117 -3.09 7.11 -8.91
C THR A 117 -4.44 6.38 -8.85
N GLU A 118 -4.72 5.68 -7.75
CA GLU A 118 -5.84 4.75 -7.60
C GLU A 118 -7.19 5.43 -7.74
N TYR A 119 -7.29 6.71 -7.34
CA TYR A 119 -8.54 7.46 -7.32
C TYR A 119 -8.53 8.68 -8.23
N ALA A 120 -9.70 9.00 -8.74
CA ALA A 120 -9.87 10.07 -9.73
C ALA A 120 -9.64 11.49 -9.19
N LEU A 121 -9.62 11.68 -7.86
CA LEU A 121 -9.31 12.97 -7.25
C LEU A 121 -7.91 13.48 -7.64
N SER A 122 -6.94 12.58 -7.78
CA SER A 122 -5.58 12.88 -8.24
C SER A 122 -5.58 13.55 -9.62
N LEU A 123 -6.33 12.98 -10.57
CA LEU A 123 -6.50 13.54 -11.90
C LEU A 123 -7.24 14.89 -11.87
N CYS A 124 -8.25 15.04 -11.01
CA CYS A 124 -9.01 16.27 -10.88
C CYS A 124 -8.12 17.41 -10.36
N ALA A 125 -7.32 17.16 -9.32
CA ALA A 125 -6.39 18.15 -8.79
C ALA A 125 -5.37 18.61 -9.84
N LEU A 126 -4.84 17.71 -10.66
CA LEU A 126 -3.92 18.03 -11.76
C LEU A 126 -4.61 18.85 -12.86
N LYS A 127 -5.82 18.49 -13.25
CA LYS A 127 -6.59 19.25 -14.26
C LYS A 127 -6.94 20.67 -13.81
N ALA A 128 -7.15 20.90 -12.52
CA ALA A 128 -7.57 22.19 -11.98
C ALA A 128 -6.55 23.31 -12.19
N HIS A 129 -5.25 23.01 -12.32
CA HIS A 129 -4.21 24.02 -12.58
C HIS A 129 -3.75 24.09 -14.05
N SER A 130 -4.28 23.24 -14.93
CA SER A 130 -3.97 23.26 -16.37
C SER A 130 -2.47 23.25 -16.71
N GLY A 131 -1.65 22.52 -15.92
CA GLY A 131 -0.20 22.39 -16.12
C GLY A 131 0.66 23.58 -15.66
N LYS A 132 0.06 24.61 -15.04
CA LYS A 132 0.81 25.83 -14.62
C LYS A 132 1.71 25.61 -13.41
N ILE A 133 1.39 24.63 -12.57
CA ILE A 133 2.15 24.31 -11.37
C ILE A 133 2.85 22.98 -11.59
N PRO A 134 4.17 22.87 -11.39
CA PRO A 134 4.87 21.59 -11.51
C PRO A 134 4.29 20.59 -10.54
N SER A 135 4.22 19.33 -10.97
CA SER A 135 3.65 18.28 -10.16
C SER A 135 4.47 16.99 -10.23
N VAL A 136 4.40 16.20 -9.17
CA VAL A 136 5.04 14.89 -9.06
C VAL A 136 4.06 13.87 -8.51
N VAL A 137 4.14 12.64 -8.98
CA VAL A 137 3.27 11.54 -8.57
C VAL A 137 4.09 10.47 -7.87
N TYR A 138 3.74 10.12 -6.64
CA TYR A 138 4.29 8.94 -5.98
C TYR A 138 3.49 7.70 -6.38
N ILE A 139 4.15 6.71 -6.95
CA ILE A 139 3.50 5.48 -7.42
C ILE A 139 3.54 4.42 -6.32
N GLN A 140 2.37 4.13 -5.75
CA GLN A 140 2.21 3.06 -4.75
C GLN A 140 2.14 1.67 -5.38
N GLY A 141 1.47 1.57 -6.52
CA GLY A 141 1.36 0.35 -7.32
C GLY A 141 0.92 0.67 -8.74
N MET A 142 1.37 -0.14 -9.70
CA MET A 142 1.02 0.02 -11.11
C MET A 142 -0.35 -0.60 -11.39
N LEU A 143 -1.36 0.22 -11.68
CA LEU A 143 -2.75 -0.23 -11.81
C LEU A 143 -2.98 -1.16 -12.98
N ASN A 144 -2.25 -0.99 -14.09
CA ASN A 144 -2.27 -1.92 -15.21
C ASN A 144 -1.75 -3.31 -14.83
N GLN A 145 -0.69 -3.38 -14.04
CA GLN A 145 -0.12 -4.63 -13.57
C GLN A 145 -1.03 -5.29 -12.52
N LEU A 146 -1.60 -4.49 -11.60
CA LEU A 146 -2.60 -4.98 -10.68
C LEU A 146 -3.81 -5.57 -11.42
N ALA A 147 -4.28 -4.92 -12.50
CA ALA A 147 -5.34 -5.46 -13.35
C ALA A 147 -4.95 -6.76 -14.02
N ASN A 148 -3.75 -6.83 -14.62
CA ASN A 148 -3.25 -8.03 -15.29
C ASN A 148 -3.25 -9.25 -14.36
N HIS A 149 -2.76 -9.06 -13.12
CA HIS A 149 -2.54 -10.11 -12.12
C HIS A 149 -3.69 -10.27 -11.12
N TYR A 150 -4.83 -9.58 -11.31
CA TYR A 150 -5.91 -9.54 -10.31
C TYR A 150 -6.49 -10.92 -9.97
N CYS A 151 -6.69 -11.76 -10.99
CA CYS A 151 -7.30 -13.08 -10.84
C CYS A 151 -6.29 -14.23 -10.99
N ASP A 152 -4.99 -13.97 -10.89
CA ASP A 152 -3.97 -15.02 -11.05
C ASP A 152 -4.22 -16.17 -10.08
N GLY A 153 -4.12 -17.40 -10.59
CA GLY A 153 -4.37 -18.61 -9.80
C GLY A 153 -5.85 -18.94 -9.52
N ILE A 154 -6.81 -18.13 -10.04
CA ILE A 154 -8.25 -18.35 -9.92
C ILE A 154 -8.87 -18.49 -11.31
N GLY A 155 -9.20 -19.73 -11.70
CA GLY A 155 -9.81 -20.01 -12.99
C GLY A 155 -11.21 -19.40 -13.15
N LEU A 156 -11.65 -19.17 -14.40
CA LEU A 156 -12.98 -18.62 -14.67
C LEU A 156 -14.11 -19.46 -14.07
N LEU A 157 -13.98 -20.77 -14.12
CA LEU A 157 -14.98 -21.68 -13.53
C LEU A 157 -15.10 -21.48 -12.01
N ASP A 158 -13.99 -21.28 -11.31
CA ASP A 158 -14.01 -20.99 -9.87
C ASP A 158 -14.61 -19.60 -9.59
N GLN A 159 -14.27 -18.60 -10.39
CA GLN A 159 -14.87 -17.27 -10.27
C GLN A 159 -16.40 -17.30 -10.40
N MET A 160 -16.92 -18.09 -11.34
CA MET A 160 -18.36 -18.27 -11.54
C MET A 160 -18.99 -19.12 -10.42
N LYS A 161 -18.38 -20.25 -10.08
CA LYS A 161 -18.87 -21.21 -9.07
C LYS A 161 -19.06 -20.60 -7.70
N TYR A 162 -18.15 -19.70 -7.30
CA TYR A 162 -18.13 -19.06 -5.99
C TYR A 162 -18.70 -17.64 -5.99
N ALA A 163 -19.31 -17.20 -7.10
CA ALA A 163 -19.97 -15.90 -7.20
C ALA A 163 -21.06 -15.76 -6.13
N THR A 164 -21.05 -14.64 -5.41
CA THR A 164 -22.01 -14.37 -4.35
C THR A 164 -23.07 -13.36 -4.79
N LEU A 165 -24.26 -13.47 -4.21
CA LEU A 165 -25.36 -12.53 -4.48
C LEU A 165 -25.00 -11.08 -4.15
N ILE A 166 -24.21 -10.87 -3.09
CA ILE A 166 -23.76 -9.54 -2.70
C ILE A 166 -22.84 -8.93 -3.77
N ASP A 167 -21.91 -9.72 -4.35
CA ASP A 167 -21.03 -9.23 -5.40
C ASP A 167 -21.77 -9.01 -6.72
N ILE A 168 -22.75 -9.86 -7.05
CA ILE A 168 -23.63 -9.67 -8.21
C ILE A 168 -24.40 -8.35 -8.07
N LYS A 169 -25.06 -8.14 -6.92
CA LYS A 169 -25.82 -6.91 -6.62
C LYS A 169 -24.98 -5.64 -6.69
N ASN A 170 -23.74 -5.72 -6.21
CA ASN A 170 -22.84 -4.56 -6.11
C ASN A 170 -21.93 -4.38 -7.35
N ASN A 171 -22.13 -5.15 -8.42
CA ASN A 171 -21.24 -5.18 -9.59
C ASN A 171 -19.76 -5.33 -9.16
N ASN A 172 -19.50 -6.31 -8.30
CA ASN A 172 -18.21 -6.49 -7.64
C ASN A 172 -17.65 -7.92 -7.78
N LEU A 173 -18.06 -8.67 -8.81
CA LEU A 173 -17.48 -9.97 -9.16
C LEU A 173 -15.99 -9.81 -9.52
N LEU A 174 -15.18 -10.84 -9.36
CA LEU A 174 -13.74 -10.76 -9.54
C LEU A 174 -13.32 -10.16 -10.89
N TRP A 175 -13.97 -10.60 -11.99
CA TRP A 175 -13.69 -10.00 -13.31
C TRP A 175 -14.16 -8.55 -13.44
N GLN A 176 -15.22 -8.14 -12.71
CA GLN A 176 -15.66 -6.75 -12.67
C GLN A 176 -14.67 -5.89 -11.87
N GLN A 177 -14.11 -6.41 -10.77
CA GLN A 177 -13.04 -5.75 -10.02
C GLN A 177 -11.78 -5.60 -10.89
N LYS A 178 -11.39 -6.65 -11.62
CA LYS A 178 -10.30 -6.58 -12.61
C LYS A 178 -10.54 -5.46 -13.63
N ASN A 179 -11.74 -5.35 -14.17
CA ASN A 179 -12.10 -4.30 -15.14
C ASN A 179 -12.07 -2.89 -14.51
N LYS A 180 -12.42 -2.76 -13.22
CA LYS A 180 -12.26 -1.48 -12.50
C LYS A 180 -10.79 -1.05 -12.42
N PHE A 181 -9.87 -1.98 -12.24
CA PHE A 181 -8.43 -1.69 -12.27
C PHE A 181 -7.94 -1.28 -13.66
N TYR A 182 -8.42 -1.89 -14.75
CA TYR A 182 -8.10 -1.42 -16.12
C TYR A 182 -8.58 0.00 -16.36
N LYS A 183 -9.82 0.34 -15.97
CA LYS A 183 -10.30 1.73 -16.06
C LYS A 183 -9.51 2.69 -15.19
N ALA A 184 -9.02 2.25 -14.04
CA ALA A 184 -8.15 3.04 -13.20
C ALA A 184 -6.77 3.23 -13.83
N ALA A 185 -6.24 2.22 -14.55
CA ALA A 185 -4.99 2.31 -15.30
C ALA A 185 -5.07 3.34 -16.46
N GLU A 186 -6.22 3.49 -17.12
CA GLU A 186 -6.42 4.54 -18.10
C GLU A 186 -6.31 5.95 -17.48
N ARG A 187 -6.79 6.12 -16.24
CA ARG A 187 -6.62 7.38 -15.50
C ARG A 187 -5.18 7.57 -15.03
N GLU A 188 -4.52 6.49 -14.59
CA GLU A 188 -3.09 6.52 -14.25
C GLU A 188 -2.26 7.03 -15.42
N ALA A 189 -2.52 6.55 -16.64
CA ALA A 189 -1.84 7.03 -17.82
C ALA A 189 -2.03 8.55 -18.03
N GLN A 190 -3.24 9.08 -17.83
CA GLN A 190 -3.49 10.53 -17.91
C GLN A 190 -2.74 11.29 -16.82
N ILE A 191 -2.74 10.80 -15.59
CA ILE A 191 -2.03 11.40 -14.44
C ILE A 191 -0.53 11.49 -14.73
N LEU A 192 0.09 10.40 -15.20
CA LEU A 192 1.52 10.34 -15.49
C LEU A 192 1.92 11.31 -16.60
N ASN A 193 1.11 11.39 -17.67
CA ASN A 193 1.39 12.30 -18.79
C ASN A 193 1.20 13.78 -18.43
N ILE A 194 0.28 14.12 -17.52
CA ILE A 194 0.09 15.50 -17.05
C ILE A 194 1.19 15.91 -16.07
N ALA A 195 1.49 15.06 -15.07
CA ALA A 195 2.47 15.37 -14.04
C ALA A 195 3.90 15.39 -14.59
N ASN A 196 4.20 14.51 -15.54
CA ASN A 196 5.51 14.35 -16.20
C ASN A 196 6.70 14.14 -15.24
N ASN A 197 6.45 13.94 -13.95
CA ASN A 197 7.44 13.59 -12.94
C ASN A 197 6.85 12.51 -12.05
N VAL A 198 7.61 11.44 -11.80
CA VAL A 198 7.16 10.32 -10.98
C VAL A 198 8.21 9.93 -9.95
N ILE A 199 7.78 9.60 -8.74
CA ILE A 199 8.61 9.00 -7.70
C ILE A 199 8.25 7.53 -7.61
N VAL A 200 9.25 6.68 -7.67
CA VAL A 200 9.13 5.21 -7.68
C VAL A 200 10.04 4.59 -6.63
N GLU A 201 9.70 3.39 -6.17
CA GLU A 201 10.53 2.63 -5.23
C GLU A 201 11.32 1.50 -5.90
N SER A 202 11.08 1.23 -7.20
CA SER A 202 11.72 0.13 -7.90
C SER A 202 11.93 0.42 -9.39
N ASP A 203 12.96 -0.19 -9.97
CA ASP A 203 13.22 -0.14 -11.42
C ASP A 203 12.08 -0.79 -12.22
N TRP A 204 11.47 -1.83 -11.67
CA TRP A 204 10.26 -2.43 -12.26
C TRP A 204 9.15 -1.38 -12.41
N CYS A 205 8.92 -0.56 -11.40
CA CYS A 205 7.94 0.52 -11.45
C CYS A 205 8.37 1.60 -12.45
N ALA A 206 9.65 1.99 -12.47
CA ALA A 206 10.22 2.95 -13.41
C ALA A 206 10.00 2.53 -14.88
N CYS A 207 10.31 1.26 -15.22
CA CYS A 207 10.08 0.70 -16.55
C CYS A 207 8.60 0.73 -16.95
N ASN A 208 7.69 0.42 -16.03
CA ASN A 208 6.24 0.51 -16.29
C ASN A 208 5.80 1.96 -16.50
N CYS A 209 6.29 2.92 -15.71
CA CYS A 209 6.00 4.34 -15.90
C CYS A 209 6.47 4.83 -17.28
N HIS A 210 7.69 4.50 -17.68
CA HIS A 210 8.21 4.87 -19.02
C HIS A 210 7.43 4.21 -20.16
N SER A 211 6.88 3.00 -19.97
CA SER A 211 6.04 2.38 -20.99
C SER A 211 4.70 3.11 -21.22
N ILE A 212 4.20 3.81 -20.19
CA ILE A 212 2.94 4.55 -20.21
C ILE A 212 3.16 6.02 -20.59
N ALA A 213 4.20 6.63 -20.05
CA ALA A 213 4.60 8.02 -20.24
C ALA A 213 6.10 8.11 -20.55
N PRO A 214 6.53 7.90 -21.83
CA PRO A 214 7.93 7.75 -22.20
C PRO A 214 8.81 8.97 -21.87
N HIS A 215 8.21 10.15 -21.74
CA HIS A 215 8.93 11.39 -21.45
C HIS A 215 8.93 11.79 -19.98
N CYS A 216 8.33 10.97 -19.10
CA CYS A 216 8.30 11.30 -17.68
C CYS A 216 9.69 11.23 -17.04
N ASN A 217 9.98 12.18 -16.16
CA ASN A 217 11.17 12.14 -15.32
C ASN A 217 10.91 11.19 -14.14
N VAL A 218 11.81 10.23 -13.96
CA VAL A 218 11.72 9.26 -12.85
C VAL A 218 12.71 9.61 -11.75
N TYR A 219 12.23 9.63 -10.53
CA TYR A 219 13.02 9.81 -9.31
C TYR A 219 12.83 8.58 -8.42
N HIS A 220 13.92 8.10 -7.83
CA HIS A 220 13.87 6.99 -6.88
C HIS A 220 13.84 7.53 -5.46
N SER A 221 12.86 7.12 -4.68
CA SER A 221 12.81 7.36 -3.24
C SER A 221 11.95 6.29 -2.56
N TYR A 222 12.23 6.01 -1.31
CA TYR A 222 11.54 5.00 -0.53
C TYR A 222 10.59 5.61 0.49
N LEU A 223 9.49 4.91 0.79
CA LEU A 223 8.65 5.27 1.93
C LEU A 223 9.40 4.99 3.25
N PRO A 224 9.28 5.88 4.22
CA PRO A 224 9.80 5.62 5.54
C PRO A 224 9.05 4.46 6.20
N ILE A 225 9.78 3.53 6.78
CA ILE A 225 9.22 2.43 7.57
C ILE A 225 9.02 2.88 9.02
N ASN A 226 7.91 2.45 9.61
CA ASN A 226 7.63 2.78 11.00
C ASN A 226 8.72 2.23 11.93
N PRO A 227 9.41 3.09 12.70
CA PRO A 227 10.55 2.68 13.54
C PRO A 227 10.18 1.70 14.65
N ILE A 228 8.88 1.49 14.93
CA ILE A 228 8.43 0.51 15.92
C ILE A 228 8.91 -0.90 15.59
N PHE A 229 8.98 -1.28 14.28
CA PHE A 229 9.45 -2.60 13.86
C PHE A 229 10.90 -2.88 14.24
N ALA A 230 11.76 -1.85 14.31
CA ALA A 230 13.14 -2.01 14.73
C ALA A 230 13.32 -2.25 16.23
N LYS A 231 12.29 -2.02 17.05
CA LYS A 231 12.29 -2.31 18.48
C LYS A 231 12.10 -3.78 18.79
N TYR A 232 11.60 -4.57 17.83
CA TYR A 232 11.36 -6.00 17.97
C TYR A 232 12.47 -6.79 17.28
N ASN A 233 12.75 -7.95 17.83
CA ASN A 233 13.74 -8.88 17.27
C ASN A 233 13.17 -10.29 17.32
N TRP A 234 13.21 -10.96 16.17
CA TRP A 234 12.88 -12.37 16.10
C TRP A 234 13.98 -13.22 16.72
N ASN A 235 13.58 -14.27 17.43
CA ASN A 235 14.47 -15.22 18.05
C ASN A 235 13.91 -16.64 17.87
N TYR A 236 14.69 -17.53 17.26
CA TYR A 236 14.27 -18.90 17.01
C TYR A 236 13.87 -19.65 18.28
N LYS A 237 14.53 -19.42 19.43
CA LYS A 237 14.22 -20.10 20.67
C LYS A 237 12.88 -19.68 21.28
N GLU A 238 12.46 -18.47 21.01
CA GLU A 238 11.26 -17.86 21.59
C GLU A 238 10.06 -17.88 20.64
N CYS A 239 10.29 -18.17 19.35
CA CYS A 239 9.21 -18.21 18.40
C CYS A 239 8.28 -19.41 18.60
N GLU A 240 7.02 -19.21 18.31
CA GLU A 240 5.98 -20.23 18.24
C GLU A 240 6.27 -21.15 17.04
N LYS A 241 6.70 -22.39 17.34
CA LYS A 241 7.09 -23.34 16.29
C LYS A 241 5.94 -23.67 15.38
N HIS A 242 6.26 -23.89 14.11
CA HIS A 242 5.34 -24.20 13.02
C HIS A 242 4.26 -23.12 12.80
N SER A 243 4.51 -21.88 13.24
CA SER A 243 3.61 -20.76 13.01
C SER A 243 4.06 -19.93 11.80
N ILE A 244 3.08 -19.50 11.02
CA ILE A 244 3.26 -18.68 9.81
C ILE A 244 2.49 -17.38 10.02
N PHE A 245 3.11 -16.25 9.73
CA PHE A 245 2.44 -14.98 9.62
C PHE A 245 2.41 -14.51 8.16
N THR A 246 1.33 -13.88 7.74
CA THR A 246 1.20 -13.38 6.36
C THR A 246 0.67 -11.96 6.31
N VAL A 247 0.73 -11.36 5.13
CA VAL A 247 0.19 -10.04 4.86
C VAL A 247 -1.34 -10.00 5.03
N ALA A 248 -1.87 -8.85 5.44
CA ALA A 248 -3.32 -8.63 5.44
C ALA A 248 -3.87 -8.66 4.01
N GLY A 249 -5.03 -9.26 3.82
CA GLY A 249 -5.64 -9.32 2.50
C GLY A 249 -7.10 -9.73 2.52
N GLY A 250 -7.89 -9.13 1.67
CA GLY A 250 -9.29 -9.48 1.43
C GLY A 250 -9.60 -9.52 -0.07
N TYR A 251 -8.54 -9.53 -0.92
CA TYR A 251 -8.68 -9.52 -2.37
C TYR A 251 -7.58 -10.36 -3.04
N PRO A 252 -7.82 -10.86 -4.27
CA PRO A 252 -7.02 -11.89 -4.92
C PRO A 252 -5.53 -11.60 -5.05
N ILE A 253 -5.14 -10.34 -5.30
CA ILE A 253 -3.74 -9.94 -5.48
C ILE A 253 -2.86 -10.33 -4.29
N LYS A 254 -3.42 -10.36 -3.07
CA LYS A 254 -2.68 -10.78 -1.87
C LYS A 254 -2.42 -12.29 -1.78
N GLY A 255 -2.92 -13.07 -2.74
CA GLY A 255 -2.51 -14.46 -2.98
C GLY A 255 -2.84 -15.48 -1.89
N HIS A 256 -3.74 -15.17 -0.95
CA HIS A 256 -4.09 -16.09 0.14
C HIS A 256 -4.59 -17.44 -0.37
N HIS A 257 -5.22 -17.51 -1.54
CA HIS A 257 -5.65 -18.77 -2.14
C HIS A 257 -4.47 -19.69 -2.49
N MET A 258 -3.32 -19.14 -2.90
CA MET A 258 -2.12 -19.93 -3.15
C MET A 258 -1.47 -20.34 -1.82
N LEU A 259 -1.44 -19.42 -0.84
CA LEU A 259 -0.96 -19.75 0.51
C LEU A 259 -1.80 -20.86 1.16
N MET A 260 -3.14 -20.86 1.04
CA MET A 260 -3.99 -21.93 1.56
C MET A 260 -3.70 -23.28 0.90
N LYS A 261 -3.44 -23.31 -0.41
CA LYS A 261 -3.04 -24.53 -1.12
C LYS A 261 -1.69 -25.05 -0.63
N ALA A 262 -0.73 -24.19 -0.38
CA ALA A 262 0.57 -24.53 0.19
C ALA A 262 0.43 -25.00 1.64
N PHE A 263 -0.30 -24.25 2.45
CA PHE A 263 -0.51 -24.51 3.86
C PHE A 263 -1.20 -25.86 4.11
N ALA A 264 -2.12 -26.25 3.25
CA ALA A 264 -2.72 -27.60 3.29
C ALA A 264 -1.69 -28.74 3.16
N LYS A 265 -0.59 -28.52 2.46
CA LYS A 265 0.52 -29.47 2.36
C LYS A 265 1.40 -29.44 3.60
N VAL A 266 1.60 -28.25 4.17
CA VAL A 266 2.34 -28.07 5.42
C VAL A 266 1.64 -28.77 6.57
N VAL A 267 0.32 -28.58 6.73
CA VAL A 267 -0.49 -29.18 7.83
C VAL A 267 -0.48 -30.72 7.77
N LYS A 268 -0.37 -31.32 6.58
CA LYS A 268 -0.20 -32.80 6.47
C LYS A 268 1.08 -33.30 7.11
N LEU A 269 2.14 -32.50 7.15
CA LEU A 269 3.43 -32.85 7.74
C LEU A 269 3.56 -32.35 9.18
N TYR A 270 2.91 -31.23 9.46
CA TYR A 270 2.90 -30.54 10.78
C TYR A 270 1.45 -30.21 11.15
N PRO A 271 0.70 -31.17 11.72
CA PRO A 271 -0.72 -30.95 12.07
C PRO A 271 -0.95 -29.83 13.09
N ASP A 272 0.07 -29.50 13.87
CA ASP A 272 0.09 -28.39 14.84
C ASP A 272 0.36 -27.02 14.20
N ALA A 273 0.68 -26.96 12.91
CA ALA A 273 1.00 -25.70 12.26
C ALA A 273 -0.16 -24.69 12.34
N LYS A 274 0.17 -23.42 12.57
CA LYS A 274 -0.78 -22.30 12.63
C LYS A 274 -0.46 -21.24 11.59
N LEU A 275 -1.52 -20.72 10.95
CA LEU A 275 -1.43 -19.60 10.01
C LEU A 275 -2.18 -18.39 10.59
N TYR A 276 -1.44 -17.34 10.89
CA TYR A 276 -1.97 -16.08 11.41
C TYR A 276 -2.21 -15.09 10.27
N ILE A 277 -3.46 -14.62 10.14
CA ILE A 277 -3.88 -13.68 9.08
C ILE A 277 -4.43 -12.42 9.74
N PRO A 278 -3.77 -11.26 9.56
CA PRO A 278 -4.26 -9.99 10.09
C PRO A 278 -5.35 -9.37 9.21
N GLY A 279 -6.08 -8.43 9.78
CA GLY A 279 -7.13 -7.68 9.10
C GLY A 279 -8.55 -8.16 9.39
N ALA A 280 -9.52 -7.38 8.96
CA ALA A 280 -10.92 -7.76 9.07
C ALA A 280 -11.28 -8.79 8.00
N SER A 281 -11.93 -9.88 8.41
CA SER A 281 -12.35 -10.94 7.50
C SER A 281 -13.65 -11.58 7.97
N ASN A 282 -14.54 -11.86 7.02
CA ASN A 282 -15.78 -12.62 7.25
C ASN A 282 -15.58 -14.12 7.00
N LEU A 283 -14.34 -14.57 6.85
CA LEU A 283 -14.00 -15.94 6.43
C LEU A 283 -14.68 -17.01 7.30
N PHE A 284 -14.67 -16.85 8.63
CA PHE A 284 -15.29 -17.73 9.60
C PHE A 284 -16.58 -17.17 10.22
N ALA A 285 -17.25 -16.26 9.52
CA ALA A 285 -18.49 -15.69 10.01
C ALA A 285 -19.54 -16.76 10.31
N THR A 286 -20.09 -16.74 11.52
CA THR A 286 -21.11 -17.68 12.00
C THR A 286 -22.53 -17.08 11.95
N ASP A 287 -22.65 -15.76 12.15
CA ASP A 287 -23.92 -15.07 12.09
C ASP A 287 -24.43 -14.90 10.63
N LEU A 288 -25.74 -14.88 10.45
CA LEU A 288 -26.38 -14.84 9.15
C LEU A 288 -25.99 -13.61 8.33
N ARG A 289 -25.91 -12.43 8.97
CA ARG A 289 -25.59 -11.18 8.30
C ARG A 289 -24.16 -11.21 7.72
N SER A 290 -23.18 -11.56 8.52
CA SER A 290 -21.79 -11.64 8.08
C SER A 290 -21.57 -12.74 7.04
N ARG A 291 -22.32 -13.85 7.13
CA ARG A 291 -22.32 -14.91 6.09
C ARG A 291 -22.83 -14.39 4.74
N LEU A 292 -23.90 -13.58 4.75
CA LEU A 292 -24.45 -12.97 3.53
C LEU A 292 -23.53 -11.87 2.95
N MET A 293 -22.63 -11.32 3.77
CA MET A 293 -21.65 -10.32 3.35
C MET A 293 -20.33 -10.91 2.82
N LYS A 294 -20.18 -12.24 2.77
CA LYS A 294 -18.99 -12.87 2.18
C LYS A 294 -18.88 -12.52 0.71
N THR A 295 -17.69 -12.11 0.30
CA THR A 295 -17.36 -11.86 -1.10
C THR A 295 -17.15 -13.18 -1.87
N THR A 296 -17.12 -13.10 -3.18
CA THR A 296 -16.72 -14.22 -4.06
C THR A 296 -15.36 -14.78 -3.64
N TYR A 297 -14.41 -13.90 -3.31
CA TYR A 297 -13.08 -14.32 -2.90
C TYR A 297 -13.07 -15.00 -1.52
N ASP A 298 -13.81 -14.46 -0.53
CA ASP A 298 -13.96 -15.13 0.77
C ASP A 298 -14.53 -16.53 0.63
N THR A 299 -15.56 -16.68 -0.23
CA THR A 299 -16.23 -17.96 -0.47
C THR A 299 -15.27 -18.96 -1.12
N TYR A 300 -14.46 -18.50 -2.08
CA TYR A 300 -13.44 -19.32 -2.73
C TYR A 300 -12.36 -19.77 -1.74
N ILE A 301 -11.80 -18.86 -0.95
CA ILE A 301 -10.82 -19.18 0.11
C ILE A 301 -11.41 -20.19 1.10
N TYR A 302 -12.63 -19.93 1.58
CA TYR A 302 -13.30 -20.83 2.51
C TYR A 302 -13.52 -22.23 1.94
N SER A 303 -13.77 -22.34 0.64
CA SER A 303 -13.89 -23.65 -0.02
C SER A 303 -12.59 -24.47 0.03
N ILE A 304 -11.43 -23.80 -0.12
CA ILE A 304 -10.11 -24.44 0.00
C ILE A 304 -9.87 -24.87 1.45
N ILE A 305 -10.17 -24.00 2.40
CA ILE A 305 -10.04 -24.29 3.84
C ILE A 305 -10.88 -25.51 4.22
N LYS A 306 -12.15 -25.52 3.83
CA LYS A 306 -13.08 -26.63 4.09
C LYS A 306 -12.62 -27.95 3.44
N LYS A 307 -12.21 -27.89 2.16
CA LYS A 307 -11.72 -29.05 1.41
C LYS A 307 -10.55 -29.73 2.11
N HIS A 308 -9.67 -28.95 2.73
CA HIS A 308 -8.45 -29.46 3.36
C HIS A 308 -8.50 -29.47 4.88
N GLN A 309 -9.67 -29.20 5.49
CA GLN A 309 -9.92 -29.22 6.95
C GLN A 309 -8.95 -28.35 7.75
N LEU A 310 -8.71 -27.12 7.28
CA LEU A 310 -7.73 -26.18 7.85
C LEU A 310 -8.31 -25.24 8.92
N GLN A 311 -9.59 -25.38 9.28
CA GLN A 311 -10.29 -24.42 10.14
C GLN A 311 -9.57 -24.19 11.48
N ASP A 312 -9.10 -25.26 12.11
CA ASP A 312 -8.43 -25.23 13.40
C ASP A 312 -6.97 -24.74 13.31
N ASN A 313 -6.42 -24.69 12.10
CA ASN A 313 -5.04 -24.25 11.85
C ASN A 313 -4.92 -22.78 11.50
N ILE A 314 -6.03 -22.06 11.26
CA ILE A 314 -6.04 -20.67 10.82
C ILE A 314 -6.52 -19.77 11.97
N VAL A 315 -5.75 -18.74 12.27
CA VAL A 315 -6.05 -17.73 13.28
C VAL A 315 -6.22 -16.38 12.62
N LEU A 316 -7.44 -15.85 12.65
CA LEU A 316 -7.73 -14.47 12.23
C LEU A 316 -7.42 -13.54 13.40
N THR A 317 -6.39 -12.71 13.29
CA THR A 317 -5.98 -11.84 14.41
C THR A 317 -6.81 -10.57 14.55
N GLY A 318 -7.66 -10.28 13.56
CA GLY A 318 -8.30 -8.97 13.45
C GLY A 318 -7.31 -7.89 13.00
N LYS A 319 -7.74 -6.64 13.11
CA LYS A 319 -6.86 -5.50 12.82
C LYS A 319 -5.84 -5.33 13.95
N LEU A 320 -4.56 -5.27 13.58
CA LEU A 320 -3.45 -5.07 14.51
C LEU A 320 -2.91 -3.64 14.36
N SER A 321 -2.51 -3.03 15.48
CA SER A 321 -1.69 -1.82 15.46
C SER A 321 -0.28 -2.14 14.94
N PRO A 322 0.52 -1.15 14.51
CA PRO A 322 1.90 -1.39 14.08
C PRO A 322 2.73 -2.12 15.17
N GLU A 323 2.52 -1.79 16.43
CA GLU A 323 3.18 -2.45 17.56
C GLU A 323 2.77 -3.91 17.72
N GLN A 324 1.46 -4.18 17.70
CA GLN A 324 0.93 -5.56 17.75
C GLN A 324 1.37 -6.38 16.52
N MET A 325 1.50 -5.73 15.35
CA MET A 325 2.01 -6.35 14.14
C MET A 325 3.48 -6.77 14.32
N ALA A 326 4.34 -5.86 14.79
CA ALA A 326 5.75 -6.12 15.03
C ALA A 326 5.94 -7.23 16.09
N GLU A 327 5.15 -7.19 17.17
CA GLU A 327 5.14 -8.24 18.19
C GLU A 327 4.73 -9.60 17.61
N ARG A 328 3.64 -9.65 16.81
CA ARG A 328 3.20 -10.93 16.22
C ARG A 328 4.21 -11.49 15.23
N ILE A 329 4.83 -10.63 14.41
CA ILE A 329 5.91 -11.02 13.50
C ILE A 329 7.07 -11.61 14.28
N SER A 330 7.50 -11.00 15.40
CA SER A 330 8.63 -11.49 16.19
C SER A 330 8.38 -12.85 16.86
N LYS A 331 7.11 -13.21 17.05
CA LYS A 331 6.70 -14.47 17.69
C LYS A 331 6.42 -15.60 16.71
N CYS A 332 6.24 -15.33 15.42
CA CYS A 332 6.00 -16.39 14.42
C CYS A 332 7.30 -17.04 13.95
N HIS A 333 7.19 -18.26 13.40
CA HIS A 333 8.36 -19.01 12.90
C HIS A 333 8.79 -18.51 11.51
N VAL A 334 7.84 -18.21 10.62
CA VAL A 334 8.07 -17.78 9.22
C VAL A 334 7.08 -16.69 8.82
N TYR A 335 7.56 -15.74 8.05
CA TYR A 335 6.69 -14.77 7.35
C TYR A 335 6.56 -15.11 5.87
N VAL A 336 5.34 -15.11 5.35
CA VAL A 336 5.05 -15.38 3.93
C VAL A 336 4.32 -14.21 3.29
N MET A 337 4.88 -13.68 2.20
CA MET A 337 4.21 -12.72 1.31
C MET A 337 3.81 -13.41 0.00
N PRO A 338 2.55 -13.84 -0.14
CA PRO A 338 2.11 -14.65 -1.28
C PRO A 338 1.47 -13.85 -2.42
N SER A 339 1.72 -12.54 -2.51
CA SER A 339 1.05 -11.67 -3.48
C SER A 339 1.34 -12.04 -4.93
N SER A 340 0.37 -11.83 -5.83
CA SER A 340 0.54 -12.02 -7.28
C SER A 340 1.18 -10.81 -7.98
N CYS A 341 1.14 -9.63 -7.35
CA CYS A 341 1.75 -8.40 -7.84
C CYS A 341 2.07 -7.48 -6.66
N GLU A 342 3.29 -6.94 -6.64
CA GLU A 342 3.74 -5.92 -5.68
C GLU A 342 4.72 -4.97 -6.36
N ASN A 343 4.62 -3.67 -6.04
CA ASN A 343 5.66 -2.72 -6.43
C ASN A 343 6.84 -2.83 -5.45
N HIS A 344 6.56 -2.51 -4.19
CA HIS A 344 7.52 -2.54 -3.09
C HIS A 344 6.75 -2.85 -1.79
N SER A 345 6.98 -4.02 -1.21
CA SER A 345 6.15 -4.50 -0.10
C SER A 345 6.66 -4.00 1.25
N SER A 346 6.05 -2.94 1.79
CA SER A 346 6.36 -2.47 3.16
C SER A 346 6.24 -3.59 4.20
N SER A 347 5.23 -4.46 4.09
CA SER A 347 5.02 -5.54 5.07
C SER A 347 6.10 -6.63 5.02
N LEU A 348 6.70 -6.88 3.85
CA LEU A 348 7.86 -7.77 3.74
C LEU A 348 9.09 -7.13 4.38
N ILE A 349 9.33 -5.84 4.11
CA ILE A 349 10.44 -5.09 4.70
C ILE A 349 10.28 -5.00 6.22
N GLU A 350 9.08 -4.75 6.73
CA GLU A 350 8.78 -4.75 8.16
C GLU A 350 9.13 -6.09 8.81
N ALA A 351 8.79 -7.22 8.15
CA ALA A 351 9.16 -8.56 8.60
C ALA A 351 10.69 -8.76 8.59
N MET A 352 11.37 -8.33 7.52
CA MET A 352 12.84 -8.40 7.44
C MET A 352 13.50 -7.54 8.53
N ILE A 353 13.01 -6.35 8.83
CA ILE A 353 13.52 -5.47 9.90
C ILE A 353 13.41 -6.15 11.29
N VAL A 354 12.33 -6.88 11.53
CA VAL A 354 12.18 -7.70 12.77
C VAL A 354 13.14 -8.88 12.78
N GLY A 355 13.53 -9.39 11.62
CA GLY A 355 14.50 -10.48 11.45
C GLY A 355 13.90 -11.88 11.42
N ILE A 356 12.59 -12.01 11.17
CA ILE A 356 11.95 -13.29 10.93
C ILE A 356 12.37 -13.84 9.55
N PRO A 357 12.63 -15.16 9.39
CA PRO A 357 12.87 -15.71 8.06
C PRO A 357 11.65 -15.55 7.17
N THR A 358 11.88 -15.08 5.95
CA THR A 358 10.83 -14.66 5.03
C THR A 358 10.79 -15.51 3.76
N ILE A 359 9.59 -15.67 3.19
CA ILE A 359 9.36 -16.25 1.86
C ILE A 359 8.46 -15.29 1.08
N SER A 360 8.86 -14.96 -0.14
CA SER A 360 8.12 -14.07 -1.02
C SER A 360 7.85 -14.70 -2.38
N SER A 361 6.71 -14.39 -2.98
CA SER A 361 6.54 -14.64 -4.42
C SER A 361 7.51 -13.77 -5.23
N TYR A 362 8.04 -14.30 -6.33
CA TYR A 362 8.89 -13.56 -7.27
C TYR A 362 8.02 -12.70 -8.18
N VAL A 363 7.71 -11.48 -7.76
CA VAL A 363 6.77 -10.58 -8.47
C VAL A 363 7.21 -9.12 -8.38
N GLY A 364 6.94 -8.35 -9.44
CA GLY A 364 7.11 -6.91 -9.47
C GLY A 364 8.52 -6.42 -9.10
N GLY A 365 8.59 -5.42 -8.24
CA GLY A 365 9.85 -4.79 -7.80
C GLY A 365 10.56 -5.46 -6.63
N ILE A 366 10.04 -6.58 -6.12
CA ILE A 366 10.59 -7.24 -4.91
C ILE A 366 12.04 -7.69 -5.10
N SER A 367 12.43 -8.14 -6.29
CA SER A 367 13.78 -8.63 -6.57
C SER A 367 14.87 -7.55 -6.48
N GLN A 368 14.50 -6.28 -6.36
CA GLN A 368 15.48 -5.19 -6.23
C GLN A 368 16.16 -5.19 -4.85
N TYR A 369 15.48 -5.60 -3.79
CA TYR A 369 16.01 -5.62 -2.43
C TYR A 369 15.99 -7.00 -1.79
N TYR A 370 15.32 -7.97 -2.40
CA TYR A 370 15.17 -9.32 -1.87
C TYR A 370 15.93 -10.33 -2.72
N LYS A 371 16.82 -11.10 -2.09
CA LYS A 371 17.78 -11.99 -2.76
C LYS A 371 17.55 -13.43 -2.35
N ASP A 372 17.25 -14.29 -3.32
CA ASP A 372 16.98 -15.70 -3.07
C ASP A 372 18.13 -16.43 -2.36
N GLY A 373 17.80 -17.12 -1.27
CA GLY A 373 18.77 -17.87 -0.47
C GLY A 373 19.75 -17.02 0.35
N ALA A 374 19.69 -15.68 0.26
CA ALA A 374 20.56 -14.78 1.02
C ALA A 374 19.79 -14.10 2.18
N ASN A 375 18.78 -13.26 1.86
CA ASN A 375 17.99 -12.54 2.84
C ASN A 375 16.53 -12.98 2.89
N GLY A 376 16.17 -14.05 2.14
CA GLY A 376 14.86 -14.68 2.07
C GLY A 376 14.83 -15.75 0.98
N PHE A 377 13.67 -16.37 0.75
CA PHE A 377 13.46 -17.29 -0.37
C PHE A 377 12.37 -16.80 -1.30
N PHE A 378 12.61 -16.92 -2.60
CA PHE A 378 11.61 -16.73 -3.64
C PHE A 378 10.93 -18.05 -4.03
N TYR A 379 9.65 -17.94 -4.41
CA TYR A 379 8.93 -18.96 -5.16
C TYR A 379 8.12 -18.30 -6.27
N ARG A 380 7.78 -19.04 -7.33
CA ARG A 380 6.85 -18.55 -8.34
C ARG A 380 5.43 -18.60 -7.81
N PHE A 381 4.66 -17.54 -8.02
CA PHE A 381 3.31 -17.36 -7.45
C PHE A 381 2.39 -18.59 -7.58
N ASN A 382 2.41 -19.27 -8.73
CA ASN A 382 1.55 -20.39 -9.03
C ASN A 382 2.13 -21.76 -8.65
N GLU A 383 3.17 -21.81 -7.80
CA GLU A 383 3.85 -23.03 -7.34
C GLU A 383 3.66 -23.24 -5.82
N PRO A 384 2.44 -23.56 -5.34
CA PRO A 384 2.19 -23.76 -3.90
C PRO A 384 2.96 -24.95 -3.31
N GLU A 385 3.41 -25.89 -4.12
CA GLU A 385 4.28 -27.01 -3.73
C GLU A 385 5.66 -26.51 -3.28
N VAL A 386 6.23 -25.58 -4.06
CA VAL A 386 7.53 -24.97 -3.75
C VAL A 386 7.39 -24.13 -2.48
N LEU A 387 6.34 -23.32 -2.36
CA LEU A 387 6.07 -22.55 -1.15
C LEU A 387 5.98 -23.44 0.08
N ALA A 388 5.23 -24.55 0.00
CA ALA A 388 5.11 -25.51 1.11
C ALA A 388 6.47 -26.11 1.49
N SER A 389 7.30 -26.47 0.50
CA SER A 389 8.64 -27.02 0.71
C SER A 389 9.57 -26.01 1.41
N LEU A 390 9.53 -24.74 1.02
CA LEU A 390 10.33 -23.67 1.64
C LEU A 390 9.90 -23.39 3.09
N ILE A 391 8.58 -23.41 3.38
CA ILE A 391 8.06 -23.30 4.74
C ILE A 391 8.60 -24.45 5.61
N VAL A 392 8.49 -25.69 5.11
CA VAL A 392 8.97 -26.90 5.81
C VAL A 392 10.50 -26.84 6.01
N ARG A 393 11.24 -26.29 5.06
CA ARG A 393 12.69 -26.11 5.17
C ARG A 393 13.05 -25.21 6.34
N TYR A 394 12.38 -24.08 6.53
CA TYR A 394 12.59 -23.22 7.71
C TYR A 394 12.17 -23.88 9.01
N PHE A 395 11.12 -24.69 9.01
CA PHE A 395 10.69 -25.43 10.21
C PHE A 395 11.74 -26.44 10.68
N LYS A 396 12.47 -27.07 9.73
CA LYS A 396 13.46 -28.11 10.01
C LYS A 396 14.85 -27.58 10.30
N ASP A 397 15.22 -26.46 9.68
CA ASP A 397 16.61 -25.97 9.66
C ASP A 397 16.70 -24.64 10.43
N LYS A 398 17.03 -24.77 11.71
CA LYS A 398 17.22 -23.63 12.62
C LYS A 398 18.32 -22.68 12.12
N GLU A 399 19.47 -23.24 11.74
CA GLU A 399 20.65 -22.44 11.37
C GLU A 399 20.36 -21.62 10.10
N LEU A 400 19.68 -22.24 9.15
CA LEU A 400 19.23 -21.55 7.94
C LEU A 400 18.24 -20.42 8.27
N ALA A 401 17.25 -20.68 9.14
CA ALA A 401 16.26 -19.69 9.54
C ALA A 401 16.92 -18.49 10.24
N GLU A 402 17.82 -18.75 11.20
CA GLU A 402 18.58 -17.70 11.92
C GLU A 402 19.49 -16.90 10.96
N LYS A 403 20.20 -17.58 10.06
CA LYS A 403 21.10 -16.95 9.07
C LYS A 403 20.35 -16.01 8.15
N ILE A 404 19.28 -16.49 7.52
CA ILE A 404 18.49 -15.72 6.54
C ILE A 404 17.77 -14.55 7.21
N GLY A 405 17.14 -14.79 8.36
CA GLY A 405 16.47 -13.72 9.12
C GLY A 405 17.43 -12.64 9.59
N SER A 406 18.63 -13.02 10.06
CA SER A 406 19.66 -12.07 10.47
C SER A 406 20.19 -11.24 9.30
N CYS A 407 20.45 -11.87 8.16
CA CYS A 407 20.91 -11.19 6.95
C CYS A 407 19.88 -10.14 6.46
N GLY A 408 18.60 -10.54 6.37
CA GLY A 408 17.51 -9.63 5.98
C GLY A 408 17.38 -8.45 6.94
N LYS A 409 17.46 -8.71 8.26
CA LYS A 409 17.43 -7.66 9.29
C LYS A 409 18.57 -6.67 9.15
N GLU A 410 19.78 -7.15 8.97
CA GLU A 410 20.97 -6.31 8.89
C GLU A 410 20.94 -5.43 7.63
N GLU A 411 20.61 -6.00 6.45
CA GLU A 411 20.51 -5.27 5.19
C GLU A 411 19.42 -4.20 5.24
N GLU A 412 18.19 -4.54 5.68
CA GLU A 412 17.08 -3.60 5.67
C GLU A 412 17.21 -2.51 6.76
N ARG A 413 17.71 -2.83 7.94
CA ARG A 413 17.98 -1.82 8.97
C ARG A 413 19.05 -0.83 8.50
N LYS A 414 20.12 -1.32 7.90
CA LYS A 414 21.17 -0.46 7.34
C LYS A 414 20.61 0.45 6.26
N LEU A 415 19.81 -0.09 5.33
CA LEU A 415 19.24 0.68 4.22
C LEU A 415 18.20 1.70 4.73
N ARG A 416 17.22 1.28 5.51
CA ARG A 416 16.05 2.12 5.84
C ARG A 416 16.32 3.18 6.91
N PHE A 417 17.26 2.94 7.82
CA PHE A 417 17.58 3.91 8.86
C PHE A 417 18.83 4.77 8.56
N ALA A 418 19.60 4.42 7.51
CA ALA A 418 20.66 5.29 6.99
C ALA A 418 20.13 6.32 5.98
N ILE A 419 19.02 6.01 5.28
CA ILE A 419 18.42 6.94 4.31
C ILE A 419 17.66 8.03 5.05
N ASN A 420 18.03 9.27 4.82
CA ASN A 420 17.24 10.42 5.24
C ASN A 420 16.18 10.71 4.17
N VAL A 421 15.05 9.99 4.22
CA VAL A 421 13.93 10.13 3.26
C VAL A 421 13.45 11.58 3.11
N ASN A 422 13.65 12.42 4.14
CA ASN A 422 13.29 13.82 4.10
C ASN A 422 14.15 14.61 3.12
N THR A 423 15.44 14.33 3.10
CA THR A 423 16.37 14.96 2.15
C THR A 423 15.99 14.57 0.74
N ASP A 424 15.71 13.28 0.49
CA ASP A 424 15.36 12.80 -0.84
C ASP A 424 14.13 13.50 -1.44
N PHE A 425 13.05 13.66 -0.67
CA PHE A 425 11.85 14.34 -1.15
C PHE A 425 12.09 15.83 -1.43
N ILE A 426 12.84 16.51 -0.54
CA ILE A 426 13.17 17.93 -0.71
C ILE A 426 14.04 18.12 -1.96
N ASP A 427 15.06 17.31 -2.15
CA ASP A 427 15.98 17.35 -3.30
C ASP A 427 15.22 17.09 -4.62
N ILE A 428 14.24 16.16 -4.61
CA ILE A 428 13.38 15.89 -5.75
C ILE A 428 12.52 17.12 -6.06
N TYR A 429 11.88 17.74 -5.06
CA TYR A 429 11.06 18.94 -5.27
C TYR A 429 11.89 20.11 -5.82
N GLU A 430 13.07 20.37 -5.27
CA GLU A 430 13.98 21.40 -5.76
C GLU A 430 14.43 21.14 -7.20
N THR A 431 14.75 19.88 -7.52
CA THR A 431 15.13 19.48 -8.88
C THR A 431 14.00 19.75 -9.88
N ILE A 432 12.77 19.41 -9.52
CA ILE A 432 11.59 19.65 -10.38
C ILE A 432 11.34 21.15 -10.56
N LEU A 433 11.40 21.93 -9.49
CA LEU A 433 11.21 23.37 -9.53
C LEU A 433 12.28 24.07 -10.38
N ASN A 434 13.55 23.68 -10.25
CA ASN A 434 14.64 24.24 -11.04
C ASN A 434 14.45 23.93 -12.55
N ARG A 435 14.07 22.71 -12.90
CA ARG A 435 13.76 22.35 -14.30
C ARG A 435 12.56 23.16 -14.84
N HIS A 436 11.53 23.36 -14.04
CA HIS A 436 10.36 24.12 -14.44
C HIS A 436 10.70 25.59 -14.72
N ARG A 437 11.57 26.21 -13.91
CA ARG A 437 12.07 27.59 -14.09
C ARG A 437 12.92 27.77 -15.34
N ILE A 438 13.65 26.74 -15.76
CA ILE A 438 14.50 26.78 -16.96
C ILE A 438 13.68 26.67 -18.24
N ASN A 439 12.55 25.95 -18.18
CA ASN A 439 11.71 25.66 -19.37
C ASN A 439 10.57 26.68 -19.58
N ASN A 440 10.36 27.61 -18.65
CA ASN A 440 9.43 28.74 -18.73
C ASN A 440 10.16 30.09 -18.71
#